data_4e901afce113a834c0ff753934faf2f5
#
_entry.id   4e901afce113a834c0ff753934faf2f5
#
_cell.length_a   1.000
_cell.length_b   1.000
_cell.length_c   1.000
_cell.angle_alpha   90.00
_cell.angle_beta   90.00
_cell.angle_gamma   90.00
#
_symmetry.space_group_name_H-M   'P 1'
#
loop_
_entity.id
_entity.type
_entity.pdbx_description
1 polymer ?
#
loop_
_entity_poly.entity_id
_entity_poly.type
_entity_poly.pdbx_seq_one_letter_code
_entity_poly.pdbx_strand_id
1 'polypeptide(L)'
;VIVSMENTTTSAIDKKLHQLRDQHGVVTLGRVLTLVVLAQAGHSEAALEAANFASHEHPCRIIVHVAHASSEDTRLDAQLRMGGDAGASEVIVLHGYGALAEPTETLFSALLLPDAPIVVWWAHRVPDTSPTTSSIAGIAHRRITDAARHEDAWAALHDLGSRYVPGDTDLAWTRITNWRIQLAAVLDQAGPAPVREVVVEGSGRSPSVVLLGAWLGTRLDAEVSFLDSPGNRRLHRVVLVRDDGEIALERPGRSVAVLRQPGQPDQQVAMPVRDLNACLAEELRRLDPDEVYGEVLTTGLRDVRVARVVDSSGELSPGAAAFLAAHGGGREQPAAVPAAAPGDAGTDAPAAPEIETRGGTP
;
A
#
# COMPACT_ATOMS: atom_id res chain seq x y z
N VAL A 1 30.16 0.09 -6.39
CA VAL A 1 30.62 -0.50 -7.67
C VAL A 1 29.39 -0.81 -8.52
N ILE A 2 29.40 -0.29 -9.77
CA ILE A 2 28.35 -0.57 -10.77
C ILE A 2 29.01 -1.26 -11.97
N VAL A 3 28.43 -2.38 -12.41
CA VAL A 3 28.90 -3.16 -13.57
C VAL A 3 27.71 -3.45 -14.47
N SER A 4 27.80 -3.09 -15.75
CA SER A 4 26.80 -3.43 -16.77
C SER A 4 27.26 -4.62 -17.61
N MET A 5 26.35 -5.48 -17.99
CA MET A 5 26.55 -6.68 -18.82
C MET A 5 25.44 -6.71 -19.87
N GLU A 6 25.80 -6.62 -21.14
CA GLU A 6 24.88 -6.70 -22.26
C GLU A 6 24.83 -8.11 -22.83
N ASN A 7 23.65 -8.53 -23.31
CA ASN A 7 23.41 -9.83 -23.91
C ASN A 7 24.02 -10.99 -23.09
N THR A 8 23.66 -11.05 -21.82
CA THR A 8 24.29 -11.95 -20.83
C THR A 8 23.34 -13.12 -20.45
N THR A 9 23.79 -13.95 -19.52
CA THR A 9 23.02 -15.05 -18.95
C THR A 9 23.05 -14.98 -17.42
N THR A 10 22.08 -15.58 -16.76
CA THR A 10 22.02 -15.62 -15.28
C THR A 10 23.23 -16.30 -14.67
N SER A 11 23.77 -17.36 -15.31
CA SER A 11 25.02 -18.00 -14.89
C SER A 11 26.24 -17.09 -15.01
N ALA A 12 26.33 -16.26 -16.07
CA ALA A 12 27.40 -15.28 -16.22
C ALA A 12 27.29 -14.16 -15.18
N ILE A 13 26.05 -13.74 -14.86
CA ILE A 13 25.76 -12.76 -13.81
C ILE A 13 26.21 -13.29 -12.44
N ASP A 14 25.83 -14.51 -12.10
CA ASP A 14 26.23 -15.14 -10.83
C ASP A 14 27.74 -15.26 -10.69
N LYS A 15 28.43 -15.75 -11.74
CA LYS A 15 29.88 -15.79 -11.77
C LYS A 15 30.51 -14.41 -11.56
N LYS A 16 29.94 -13.37 -12.19
CA LYS A 16 30.44 -11.99 -12.03
C LYS A 16 30.20 -11.46 -10.60
N LEU A 17 29.07 -11.79 -9.98
CA LEU A 17 28.79 -11.45 -8.59
C LEU A 17 29.82 -12.06 -7.64
N HIS A 18 30.17 -13.34 -7.83
CA HIS A 18 31.23 -14.00 -7.05
C HIS A 18 32.57 -13.29 -7.21
N GLN A 19 32.97 -12.97 -8.43
CA GLN A 19 34.23 -12.24 -8.69
C GLN A 19 34.27 -10.87 -8.01
N LEU A 20 33.13 -10.12 -8.04
CA LEU A 20 33.07 -8.81 -7.42
C LEU A 20 33.15 -8.89 -5.90
N ARG A 21 32.57 -9.91 -5.28
CA ARG A 21 32.67 -10.15 -3.83
C ARG A 21 34.11 -10.43 -3.42
N ASP A 22 34.79 -11.30 -4.15
CA ASP A 22 36.18 -11.66 -3.89
C ASP A 22 37.12 -10.45 -4.03
N GLN A 23 36.90 -9.60 -5.04
CA GLN A 23 37.73 -8.42 -5.32
C GLN A 23 37.56 -7.29 -4.32
N HIS A 24 36.33 -7.10 -3.79
CA HIS A 24 36.01 -5.96 -2.93
C HIS A 24 35.90 -6.31 -1.45
N GLY A 25 36.17 -7.56 -1.06
CA GLY A 25 36.13 -8.01 0.32
C GLY A 25 34.77 -7.74 0.99
N VAL A 26 33.69 -7.70 0.18
CA VAL A 26 32.34 -7.43 0.70
C VAL A 26 31.95 -8.62 1.56
N VAL A 27 32.08 -8.46 2.87
CA VAL A 27 31.55 -9.42 3.83
C VAL A 27 30.05 -9.45 3.65
N THR A 28 29.54 -10.58 3.16
CA THR A 28 28.11 -10.84 3.05
C THR A 28 27.51 -11.00 4.43
N LEU A 29 27.38 -9.90 5.16
CA LEU A 29 26.78 -9.91 6.50
C LEU A 29 25.28 -10.16 6.32
N GLY A 30 24.86 -11.36 6.73
CA GLY A 30 23.51 -11.65 7.21
C GLY A 30 22.35 -11.27 6.29
N ARG A 31 22.46 -11.47 4.95
CA ARG A 31 21.27 -11.33 4.10
C ARG A 31 20.24 -12.36 4.51
N VAL A 32 19.07 -11.87 4.87
CA VAL A 32 18.03 -12.70 5.48
C VAL A 32 17.00 -13.18 4.47
N LEU A 33 16.96 -12.57 3.27
CA LEU A 33 15.99 -12.93 2.22
C LEU A 33 16.47 -12.51 0.82
N THR A 34 15.81 -13.02 -0.22
CA THR A 34 15.87 -12.49 -1.58
C THR A 34 14.57 -11.75 -1.89
N LEU A 35 14.67 -10.47 -2.27
CA LEU A 35 13.56 -9.67 -2.76
C LEU A 35 13.62 -9.61 -4.30
N VAL A 36 12.64 -10.22 -4.95
CA VAL A 36 12.43 -10.12 -6.41
C VAL A 36 11.39 -9.05 -6.67
N VAL A 37 11.76 -8.01 -7.39
CA VAL A 37 10.89 -6.90 -7.78
C VAL A 37 10.56 -7.02 -9.25
N LEU A 38 9.29 -7.15 -9.57
CA LEU A 38 8.80 -7.24 -10.95
C LEU A 38 8.25 -5.88 -11.39
N ALA A 39 8.89 -5.27 -12.37
CA ALA A 39 8.54 -3.95 -12.88
C ALA A 39 8.45 -3.95 -14.40
N GLN A 40 7.80 -2.95 -14.96
CA GLN A 40 7.79 -2.67 -16.39
C GLN A 40 8.78 -1.55 -16.73
N ALA A 41 9.23 -1.52 -17.97
CA ALA A 41 10.07 -0.44 -18.49
C ALA A 41 9.42 0.93 -18.23
N GLY A 42 10.22 1.88 -17.72
CA GLY A 42 9.76 3.21 -17.33
C GLY A 42 9.16 3.33 -15.91
N HIS A 43 8.99 2.22 -15.18
CA HIS A 43 8.37 2.22 -13.83
C HIS A 43 9.24 1.56 -12.75
N SER A 44 10.50 1.27 -13.03
CA SER A 44 11.39 0.53 -12.14
C SER A 44 12.09 1.39 -11.08
N GLU A 45 12.28 2.71 -11.31
CA GLU A 45 13.09 3.55 -10.43
C GLU A 45 12.49 3.69 -9.03
N ALA A 46 11.20 4.03 -8.92
CA ALA A 46 10.53 4.16 -7.62
C ALA A 46 10.49 2.83 -6.85
N ALA A 47 10.39 1.72 -7.57
CA ALA A 47 10.42 0.39 -6.97
C ALA A 47 11.82 0.04 -6.45
N LEU A 48 12.85 0.37 -7.22
CA LEU A 48 14.24 0.18 -6.82
C LEU A 48 14.60 1.05 -5.60
N GLU A 49 14.16 2.31 -5.59
CA GLU A 49 14.35 3.20 -4.43
C GLU A 49 13.69 2.64 -3.17
N ALA A 50 12.44 2.17 -3.27
CA ALA A 50 11.73 1.56 -2.15
C ALA A 50 12.41 0.27 -1.66
N ALA A 51 12.88 -0.58 -2.57
CA ALA A 51 13.61 -1.79 -2.23
C ALA A 51 14.95 -1.48 -1.53
N ASN A 52 15.69 -0.49 -2.03
CA ASN A 52 16.91 -0.03 -1.40
C ASN A 52 16.65 0.52 0.01
N PHE A 53 15.63 1.35 0.18
CA PHE A 53 15.24 1.87 1.49
C PHE A 53 14.92 0.73 2.47
N ALA A 54 14.08 -0.21 2.08
CA ALA A 54 13.70 -1.33 2.92
C ALA A 54 14.90 -2.23 3.28
N SER A 55 15.91 -2.31 2.41
CA SER A 55 17.10 -3.11 2.64
C SER A 55 18.02 -2.59 3.75
N HIS A 56 17.89 -1.32 4.16
CA HIS A 56 18.62 -0.79 5.31
C HIS A 56 18.11 -1.37 6.63
N GLU A 57 16.81 -1.66 6.73
CA GLU A 57 16.21 -2.33 7.88
C GLU A 57 16.30 -3.86 7.78
N HIS A 58 16.19 -4.39 6.56
CA HIS A 58 16.16 -5.83 6.26
C HIS A 58 17.19 -6.18 5.18
N PRO A 59 18.46 -6.43 5.54
CA PRO A 59 19.51 -6.75 4.58
C PRO A 59 19.11 -7.92 3.66
N CYS A 60 19.05 -7.67 2.36
CA CYS A 60 18.56 -8.65 1.38
C CYS A 60 19.36 -8.60 0.08
N ARG A 61 19.22 -9.64 -0.75
CA ARG A 61 19.56 -9.54 -2.16
C ARG A 61 18.34 -8.99 -2.89
N ILE A 62 18.51 -7.89 -3.64
CA ILE A 62 17.48 -7.29 -4.46
C ILE A 62 17.70 -7.70 -5.91
N ILE A 63 16.70 -8.32 -6.53
CA ILE A 63 16.68 -8.63 -7.96
C ILE A 63 15.53 -7.88 -8.59
N VAL A 64 15.80 -6.86 -9.39
CA VAL A 64 14.77 -6.10 -10.11
C VAL A 64 14.70 -6.63 -11.54
N HIS A 65 13.59 -7.19 -11.92
CA HIS A 65 13.32 -7.58 -13.30
C HIS A 65 12.48 -6.50 -13.98
N VAL A 66 13.03 -5.92 -15.03
CA VAL A 66 12.39 -4.89 -15.85
C VAL A 66 11.96 -5.54 -17.17
N ALA A 67 10.67 -5.71 -17.34
CA ALA A 67 10.10 -6.33 -18.53
C ALA A 67 10.02 -5.35 -19.71
N HIS A 68 10.60 -5.72 -20.85
CA HIS A 68 10.53 -5.03 -22.15
C HIS A 68 9.71 -5.88 -23.12
N ALA A 69 8.44 -6.10 -22.82
CA ALA A 69 7.56 -7.04 -23.53
C ALA A 69 7.30 -6.67 -25.01
N SER A 70 7.52 -5.40 -25.40
CA SER A 70 7.33 -4.95 -26.79
C SER A 70 8.52 -5.25 -27.71
N SER A 71 9.62 -5.80 -27.19
CA SER A 71 10.81 -6.14 -27.98
C SER A 71 10.62 -7.48 -28.69
N GLU A 72 10.97 -7.55 -29.97
CA GLU A 72 11.00 -8.81 -30.73
C GLU A 72 12.27 -9.63 -30.45
N ASP A 73 13.36 -8.97 -30.05
CA ASP A 73 14.64 -9.61 -29.74
C ASP A 73 14.59 -10.27 -28.35
N THR A 74 14.97 -11.53 -28.26
CA THR A 74 15.11 -12.21 -26.97
C THR A 74 16.54 -12.06 -26.46
N ARG A 75 16.74 -11.24 -25.43
CA ARG A 75 18.04 -11.05 -24.77
C ARG A 75 17.85 -10.64 -23.32
N LEU A 76 18.92 -10.79 -22.54
CA LEU A 76 19.02 -10.35 -21.14
C LEU A 76 20.18 -9.37 -21.01
N ASP A 77 19.91 -8.16 -20.55
CA ASP A 77 20.94 -7.23 -20.10
C ASP A 77 20.88 -7.13 -18.57
N ALA A 78 22.02 -6.89 -17.92
CA ALA A 78 22.06 -6.79 -16.47
C ALA A 78 22.91 -5.62 -15.98
N GLN A 79 22.54 -5.08 -14.82
CA GLN A 79 23.36 -4.13 -14.08
C GLN A 79 23.51 -4.63 -12.65
N LEU A 80 24.75 -4.77 -12.20
CA LEU A 80 25.12 -5.19 -10.85
C LEU A 80 25.55 -3.97 -10.04
N ARG A 81 24.99 -3.78 -8.86
CA ARG A 81 25.34 -2.70 -7.93
C ARG A 81 25.74 -3.30 -6.58
N MET A 82 26.91 -2.93 -6.08
CA MET A 82 27.47 -3.44 -4.83
C MET A 82 28.15 -2.32 -4.03
N GLY A 83 28.14 -2.44 -2.71
CA GLY A 83 28.74 -1.47 -1.80
C GLY A 83 27.88 -0.21 -1.64
N GLY A 84 28.52 0.95 -1.42
CA GLY A 84 27.83 2.22 -1.10
C GLY A 84 26.70 2.62 -2.05
N ASP A 85 26.82 2.27 -3.33
CA ASP A 85 25.78 2.55 -4.35
C ASP A 85 24.56 1.63 -4.26
N ALA A 86 24.68 0.54 -3.50
CA ALA A 86 23.61 -0.44 -3.29
C ALA A 86 23.06 -0.42 -1.83
N GLY A 87 23.49 0.56 -1.04
CA GLY A 87 23.16 0.60 0.39
C GLY A 87 23.73 -0.63 1.13
N ALA A 88 22.95 -1.28 1.98
CA ALA A 88 23.33 -2.51 2.69
C ALA A 88 23.16 -3.78 1.84
N SER A 89 22.67 -3.65 0.61
CA SER A 89 22.24 -4.76 -0.23
C SER A 89 23.16 -5.00 -1.43
N GLU A 90 22.94 -6.10 -2.08
CA GLU A 90 23.42 -6.44 -3.40
C GLU A 90 22.24 -6.32 -4.37
N VAL A 91 22.35 -5.44 -5.36
CA VAL A 91 21.29 -5.16 -6.31
C VAL A 91 21.66 -5.68 -7.69
N ILE A 92 20.78 -6.46 -8.26
CA ILE A 92 20.84 -7.02 -9.61
C ILE A 92 19.63 -6.47 -10.37
N VAL A 93 19.88 -5.63 -11.38
CA VAL A 93 18.82 -5.18 -12.29
C VAL A 93 18.91 -5.99 -13.56
N LEU A 94 17.85 -6.67 -13.92
CA LEU A 94 17.71 -7.50 -15.12
C LEU A 94 16.76 -6.81 -16.09
N HIS A 95 17.18 -6.53 -17.29
CA HIS A 95 16.35 -6.07 -18.39
C HIS A 95 16.06 -7.25 -19.31
N GLY A 96 14.85 -7.80 -19.19
CA GLY A 96 14.37 -8.93 -19.98
C GLY A 96 13.63 -8.47 -21.24
N TYR A 97 14.07 -8.93 -22.39
CA TYR A 97 13.50 -8.60 -23.71
C TYR A 97 12.89 -9.84 -24.35
N GLY A 98 11.85 -9.67 -25.15
CA GLY A 98 11.16 -10.75 -25.82
C GLY A 98 10.68 -11.83 -24.86
N ALA A 99 11.07 -13.10 -25.08
CA ALA A 99 10.68 -14.19 -24.18
C ALA A 99 11.21 -14.06 -22.75
N LEU A 100 12.32 -13.31 -22.54
CA LEU A 100 12.90 -13.07 -21.22
C LEU A 100 12.23 -11.88 -20.48
N ALA A 101 11.24 -11.23 -21.08
CA ALA A 101 10.36 -10.29 -20.39
C ALA A 101 9.39 -10.99 -19.43
N GLU A 102 9.16 -12.30 -19.61
CA GLU A 102 8.35 -13.11 -18.70
C GLU A 102 9.16 -13.54 -17.47
N PRO A 103 8.70 -13.25 -16.24
CA PRO A 103 9.42 -13.55 -15.01
C PRO A 103 9.23 -15.01 -14.59
N THR A 104 9.99 -15.92 -15.18
CA THR A 104 9.96 -17.34 -14.86
C THR A 104 10.91 -17.70 -13.71
N GLU A 105 10.59 -18.75 -12.94
CA GLU A 105 11.48 -19.29 -11.91
C GLU A 105 12.90 -19.55 -12.44
N THR A 106 12.99 -20.14 -13.63
CA THR A 106 14.28 -20.46 -14.28
C THR A 106 15.17 -19.23 -14.47
N LEU A 107 14.56 -18.05 -14.71
CA LEU A 107 15.28 -16.79 -14.87
C LEU A 107 15.98 -16.37 -13.57
N PHE A 108 15.41 -16.69 -12.41
CA PHE A 108 15.92 -16.23 -11.12
C PHE A 108 16.74 -17.27 -10.37
N SER A 109 16.53 -18.56 -10.64
CA SER A 109 17.03 -19.68 -9.82
C SER A 109 18.53 -19.59 -9.50
N ALA A 110 19.37 -19.25 -10.47
CA ALA A 110 20.82 -19.10 -10.26
C ALA A 110 21.21 -17.86 -9.42
N LEU A 111 20.30 -16.92 -9.27
CA LEU A 111 20.53 -15.64 -8.58
C LEU A 111 19.91 -15.59 -7.17
N LEU A 112 19.07 -16.56 -6.80
CA LEU A 112 18.49 -16.63 -5.48
C LEU A 112 19.55 -16.94 -4.40
N LEU A 113 19.34 -16.45 -3.19
CA LEU A 113 20.16 -16.86 -2.05
C LEU A 113 19.78 -18.29 -1.63
N PRO A 114 20.74 -19.20 -1.46
CA PRO A 114 20.45 -20.52 -0.93
C PRO A 114 19.82 -20.43 0.47
N ASP A 115 18.85 -21.28 0.74
CA ASP A 115 18.22 -21.45 2.05
C ASP A 115 17.62 -20.15 2.66
N ALA A 116 17.39 -19.11 1.84
CA ALA A 116 16.81 -17.86 2.27
C ALA A 116 15.37 -17.70 1.72
N PRO A 117 14.47 -17.10 2.51
CA PRO A 117 13.12 -16.80 2.03
C PRO A 117 13.11 -15.94 0.77
N ILE A 118 12.16 -16.22 -0.12
CA ILE A 118 11.95 -15.49 -1.36
C ILE A 118 10.69 -14.65 -1.20
N VAL A 119 10.84 -13.34 -1.40
CA VAL A 119 9.73 -12.38 -1.47
C VAL A 119 9.63 -11.89 -2.89
N VAL A 120 8.44 -11.96 -3.48
CA VAL A 120 8.17 -11.42 -4.82
C VAL A 120 7.22 -10.24 -4.71
N TRP A 121 7.60 -9.11 -5.30
CA TRP A 121 6.82 -7.90 -5.31
C TRP A 121 6.49 -7.45 -6.73
N TRP A 122 5.21 -7.42 -7.08
CA TRP A 122 4.69 -6.85 -8.32
C TRP A 122 4.51 -5.33 -8.15
N ALA A 123 5.53 -4.58 -8.54
CA ALA A 123 5.63 -3.15 -8.23
C ALA A 123 4.77 -2.25 -9.11
N HIS A 124 4.31 -2.71 -10.27
CA HIS A 124 3.60 -1.86 -11.22
C HIS A 124 2.15 -2.31 -11.47
N ARG A 125 1.92 -3.59 -11.62
CA ARG A 125 0.62 -4.15 -11.96
C ARG A 125 0.38 -5.38 -11.08
N VAL A 126 -0.88 -5.60 -10.68
CA VAL A 126 -1.29 -6.87 -10.07
C VAL A 126 -1.52 -7.87 -11.21
N PRO A 127 -0.60 -8.79 -11.46
CA PRO A 127 -0.80 -9.87 -12.43
C PRO A 127 -1.54 -11.02 -11.77
N ASP A 128 -1.70 -12.09 -12.49
CA ASP A 128 -2.01 -13.37 -11.87
C ASP A 128 -0.87 -13.80 -10.94
N THR A 129 -1.11 -13.68 -9.65
CA THR A 129 -0.14 -14.03 -8.60
C THR A 129 -0.32 -15.44 -8.08
N SER A 130 -1.24 -16.22 -8.66
CA SER A 130 -1.51 -17.58 -8.21
C SER A 130 -0.26 -18.45 -8.36
N PRO A 131 0.15 -19.19 -7.30
CA PRO A 131 1.23 -20.16 -7.38
C PRO A 131 1.02 -21.27 -8.43
N THR A 132 -0.23 -21.45 -8.88
CA THR A 132 -0.57 -22.47 -9.88
C THR A 132 -0.37 -22.01 -11.33
N THR A 133 -0.38 -20.68 -11.56
CA THR A 133 -0.31 -20.09 -12.90
C THR A 133 1.00 -19.32 -13.16
N SER A 134 1.66 -18.83 -12.11
CA SER A 134 2.92 -18.12 -12.21
C SER A 134 4.04 -18.90 -11.52
N SER A 135 5.06 -19.32 -12.27
CA SER A 135 6.17 -20.10 -11.74
C SER A 135 6.96 -19.38 -10.65
N ILE A 136 7.15 -18.06 -10.79
CA ILE A 136 7.84 -17.25 -9.77
C ILE A 136 6.99 -17.10 -8.50
N ALA A 137 5.67 -17.04 -8.62
CA ALA A 137 4.79 -17.01 -7.47
C ALA A 137 4.81 -18.34 -6.70
N GLY A 138 5.02 -19.45 -7.40
CA GLY A 138 5.08 -20.80 -6.81
C GLY A 138 6.24 -21.00 -5.84
N ILE A 139 7.37 -20.33 -6.04
CA ILE A 139 8.54 -20.43 -5.16
C ILE A 139 8.59 -19.32 -4.09
N ALA A 140 7.69 -18.36 -4.15
CA ALA A 140 7.67 -17.24 -3.23
C ALA A 140 7.05 -17.63 -1.87
N HIS A 141 7.76 -17.32 -0.79
CA HIS A 141 7.23 -17.42 0.58
C HIS A 141 6.23 -16.28 0.85
N ARG A 142 6.48 -15.11 0.25
CA ARG A 142 5.60 -13.96 0.35
C ARG A 142 5.44 -13.28 -1.01
N ARG A 143 4.21 -12.90 -1.33
CA ARG A 143 3.81 -12.26 -2.59
C ARG A 143 3.16 -10.92 -2.27
N ILE A 144 3.79 -9.83 -2.73
CA ILE A 144 3.36 -8.46 -2.44
C ILE A 144 2.77 -7.86 -3.71
N THR A 145 1.55 -7.33 -3.61
CA THR A 145 0.88 -6.57 -4.68
C THR A 145 0.63 -5.12 -4.24
N ASP A 146 0.16 -4.29 -5.17
CA ASP A 146 -0.32 -2.94 -4.88
C ASP A 146 -1.59 -2.65 -5.69
N ALA A 147 -2.74 -2.99 -5.14
CA ALA A 147 -4.04 -2.75 -5.75
C ALA A 147 -4.31 -1.25 -6.01
N ALA A 148 -3.60 -0.34 -5.34
CA ALA A 148 -3.71 1.10 -5.61
C ALA A 148 -3.17 1.51 -7.00
N ARG A 149 -2.51 0.61 -7.71
CA ARG A 149 -2.06 0.79 -9.10
C ARG A 149 -3.14 0.48 -10.13
N HIS A 150 -4.28 -0.05 -9.69
CA HIS A 150 -5.43 -0.35 -10.55
C HIS A 150 -6.41 0.81 -10.57
N GLU A 151 -7.09 0.96 -11.72
CA GLU A 151 -8.15 1.96 -11.89
C GLU A 151 -9.40 1.61 -11.08
N ASP A 152 -9.72 0.31 -11.00
CA ASP A 152 -10.83 -0.21 -10.23
C ASP A 152 -10.33 -1.04 -9.05
N ALA A 153 -10.30 -0.41 -7.88
CA ALA A 153 -9.83 -1.03 -6.64
C ALA A 153 -10.72 -2.20 -6.19
N TRP A 154 -12.04 -2.11 -6.42
CA TRP A 154 -12.98 -3.14 -6.01
C TRP A 154 -12.77 -4.41 -6.83
N ALA A 155 -12.66 -4.26 -8.16
CA ALA A 155 -12.38 -5.37 -9.05
C ALA A 155 -11.04 -6.02 -8.73
N ALA A 156 -9.99 -5.22 -8.49
CA ALA A 156 -8.67 -5.73 -8.14
C ALA A 156 -8.66 -6.51 -6.82
N LEU A 157 -9.33 -6.01 -5.78
CA LEU A 157 -9.42 -6.70 -4.49
C LEU A 157 -10.25 -7.99 -4.57
N HIS A 158 -11.35 -7.96 -5.33
CA HIS A 158 -12.16 -9.16 -5.54
C HIS A 158 -11.37 -10.25 -6.29
N ASP A 159 -10.63 -9.87 -7.32
CA ASP A 159 -9.78 -10.78 -8.07
C ASP A 159 -8.67 -11.38 -7.16
N LEU A 160 -7.97 -10.55 -6.37
CA LEU A 160 -7.01 -11.03 -5.39
C LEU A 160 -7.64 -11.98 -4.36
N GLY A 161 -8.85 -11.66 -3.87
CA GLY A 161 -9.57 -12.50 -2.91
C GLY A 161 -9.96 -13.87 -3.47
N SER A 162 -10.32 -13.94 -4.75
CA SER A 162 -10.74 -15.19 -5.41
C SER A 162 -9.61 -16.21 -5.55
N ARG A 163 -8.37 -15.76 -5.54
CA ARG A 163 -7.16 -16.59 -5.74
C ARG A 163 -6.14 -16.48 -4.60
N TYR A 164 -6.56 -15.90 -3.47
CA TYR A 164 -5.72 -15.73 -2.30
C TYR A 164 -5.14 -17.07 -1.81
N VAL A 165 -3.86 -17.03 -1.50
CA VAL A 165 -3.18 -18.10 -0.75
C VAL A 165 -2.36 -17.48 0.40
N PRO A 166 -2.15 -18.22 1.51
CA PRO A 166 -1.34 -17.72 2.61
C PRO A 166 0.03 -17.23 2.13
N GLY A 167 0.45 -16.05 2.57
CA GLY A 167 1.65 -15.36 2.11
C GLY A 167 1.40 -14.27 1.07
N ASP A 168 0.18 -14.16 0.53
CA ASP A 168 -0.23 -13.00 -0.26
C ASP A 168 -0.47 -11.81 0.66
N THR A 169 -0.09 -10.62 0.18
CA THR A 169 -0.35 -9.34 0.85
C THR A 169 -0.45 -8.21 -0.18
N ASP A 170 -1.03 -7.09 0.25
CA ASP A 170 -1.16 -5.90 -0.59
C ASP A 170 -0.75 -4.64 0.17
N LEU A 171 0.00 -3.77 -0.49
CA LEU A 171 0.47 -2.52 0.12
C LEU A 171 -0.68 -1.59 0.54
N ALA A 172 -1.88 -1.73 -0.05
CA ALA A 172 -3.05 -0.98 0.40
C ALA A 172 -3.46 -1.36 1.83
N TRP A 173 -3.26 -2.61 2.25
CA TRP A 173 -3.46 -3.08 3.61
C TRP A 173 -2.42 -2.49 4.56
N THR A 174 -1.17 -2.47 4.16
CA THR A 174 -0.07 -1.90 4.95
C THR A 174 -0.23 -0.40 5.15
N ARG A 175 -0.78 0.32 4.14
CA ARG A 175 -1.06 1.77 4.26
C ARG A 175 -2.05 2.11 5.35
N ILE A 176 -2.94 1.20 5.73
CA ILE A 176 -3.94 1.42 6.77
C ILE A 176 -3.53 0.92 8.15
N THR A 177 -2.31 0.43 8.33
CA THR A 177 -1.83 -0.08 9.64
C THR A 177 -2.05 0.93 10.77
N ASN A 178 -1.69 2.21 10.57
CA ASN A 178 -1.89 3.24 11.59
C ASN A 178 -3.38 3.47 11.91
N TRP A 179 -4.26 3.40 10.91
CA TRP A 179 -5.70 3.50 11.11
C TRP A 179 -6.22 2.35 11.96
N ARG A 180 -5.82 1.12 11.61
CA ARG A 180 -6.23 -0.08 12.35
C ARG A 180 -5.79 -0.03 13.81
N ILE A 181 -4.52 0.37 14.06
CA ILE A 181 -3.97 0.50 15.41
C ILE A 181 -4.76 1.52 16.23
N GLN A 182 -5.00 2.73 15.69
CA GLN A 182 -5.69 3.80 16.41
C GLN A 182 -7.16 3.44 16.68
N LEU A 183 -7.87 2.91 15.69
CA LEU A 183 -9.27 2.51 15.85
C LEU A 183 -9.43 1.36 16.84
N ALA A 184 -8.53 0.36 16.82
CA ALA A 184 -8.54 -0.70 17.81
C ALA A 184 -8.28 -0.15 19.23
N ALA A 185 -7.25 0.70 19.40
CA ALA A 185 -6.95 1.29 20.70
C ALA A 185 -8.08 2.15 21.28
N VAL A 186 -8.80 2.87 20.40
CA VAL A 186 -9.97 3.67 20.81
C VAL A 186 -11.13 2.77 21.21
N LEU A 187 -11.39 1.71 20.47
CA LEU A 187 -12.48 0.76 20.78
C LEU A 187 -12.23 0.01 22.09
N ASP A 188 -10.99 -0.32 22.41
CA ASP A 188 -10.62 -0.95 23.68
C ASP A 188 -10.90 -0.04 24.89
N GLN A 189 -10.88 1.28 24.71
CA GLN A 189 -11.12 2.28 25.74
C GLN A 189 -12.59 2.74 25.77
N ALA A 190 -13.28 2.60 24.65
CA ALA A 190 -14.67 2.98 24.52
C ALA A 190 -15.56 1.99 25.29
N GLY A 191 -16.50 2.47 26.10
CA GLY A 191 -17.43 1.63 26.83
C GLY A 191 -18.17 0.60 25.96
N PRO A 192 -19.02 -0.26 26.53
CA PRO A 192 -19.55 -1.47 25.88
C PRO A 192 -20.64 -1.21 24.81
N ALA A 193 -20.98 0.05 24.53
CA ALA A 193 -21.98 0.36 23.51
C ALA A 193 -21.55 -0.17 22.13
N PRO A 194 -22.42 -0.91 21.43
CA PRO A 194 -22.09 -1.47 20.13
C PRO A 194 -21.93 -0.37 19.06
N VAL A 195 -21.07 -0.61 18.09
CA VAL A 195 -21.01 0.18 16.86
C VAL A 195 -22.12 -0.30 15.93
N ARG A 196 -22.98 0.60 15.47
CA ARG A 196 -24.10 0.28 14.57
C ARG A 196 -23.71 0.49 13.12
N GLU A 197 -23.00 1.58 12.85
CA GLU A 197 -22.54 1.94 11.51
C GLU A 197 -21.08 2.40 11.55
N VAL A 198 -20.34 2.02 10.53
CA VAL A 198 -18.99 2.49 10.24
C VAL A 198 -19.04 3.36 8.99
N VAL A 199 -18.68 4.63 9.10
CA VAL A 199 -18.56 5.52 7.94
C VAL A 199 -17.07 5.68 7.59
N VAL A 200 -16.71 5.33 6.36
CA VAL A 200 -15.32 5.45 5.85
C VAL A 200 -15.31 6.49 4.73
N GLU A 201 -14.61 7.59 4.96
CA GLU A 201 -14.52 8.70 4.02
C GLU A 201 -13.15 8.72 3.33
N GLY A 202 -13.17 8.72 2.00
CA GLY A 202 -12.00 8.75 1.14
C GLY A 202 -12.40 8.54 -0.30
N SER A 203 -11.43 8.36 -1.20
CA SER A 203 -11.75 8.05 -2.59
C SER A 203 -12.32 6.64 -2.72
N GLY A 204 -13.48 6.48 -3.33
CA GLY A 204 -14.08 5.19 -3.68
C GLY A 204 -13.18 4.31 -4.57
N ARG A 205 -12.15 4.89 -5.19
CA ARG A 205 -11.13 4.20 -5.98
C ARG A 205 -9.92 3.74 -5.15
N SER A 206 -9.93 3.99 -3.83
CA SER A 206 -8.83 3.59 -2.96
C SER A 206 -9.07 2.21 -2.35
N PRO A 207 -8.23 1.20 -2.65
CA PRO A 207 -8.37 -0.12 -2.04
C PRO A 207 -8.19 -0.08 -0.52
N SER A 208 -7.46 0.89 0.00
CA SER A 208 -7.30 1.11 1.44
C SER A 208 -8.62 1.48 2.13
N VAL A 209 -9.47 2.26 1.47
CA VAL A 209 -10.81 2.60 1.96
C VAL A 209 -11.68 1.35 2.05
N VAL A 210 -11.68 0.56 0.99
CA VAL A 210 -12.47 -0.67 0.89
C VAL A 210 -12.04 -1.70 1.94
N LEU A 211 -10.73 -1.95 2.05
CA LEU A 211 -10.18 -2.91 3.02
C LEU A 211 -10.44 -2.49 4.46
N LEU A 212 -10.34 -1.19 4.77
CA LEU A 212 -10.62 -0.71 6.13
C LEU A 212 -12.09 -0.87 6.49
N GLY A 213 -13.00 -0.52 5.58
CA GLY A 213 -14.43 -0.70 5.80
C GLY A 213 -14.81 -2.17 5.98
N ALA A 214 -14.30 -3.06 5.12
CA ALA A 214 -14.54 -4.49 5.25
C ALA A 214 -14.01 -5.05 6.57
N TRP A 215 -12.81 -4.65 7.00
CA TRP A 215 -12.25 -5.05 8.27
C TRP A 215 -13.10 -4.59 9.46
N LEU A 216 -13.49 -3.31 9.50
CA LEU A 216 -14.29 -2.76 10.60
C LEU A 216 -15.70 -3.36 10.61
N GLY A 217 -16.37 -3.40 9.47
CA GLY A 217 -17.72 -3.94 9.35
C GLY A 217 -17.82 -5.38 9.84
N THR A 218 -16.86 -6.22 9.45
CA THR A 218 -16.81 -7.62 9.84
C THR A 218 -16.45 -7.79 11.33
N ARG A 219 -15.45 -7.05 11.82
CA ARG A 219 -15.02 -7.14 13.23
C ARG A 219 -16.02 -6.60 14.23
N LEU A 220 -16.81 -5.59 13.84
CA LEU A 220 -17.77 -4.92 14.71
C LEU A 220 -19.21 -5.39 14.47
N ASP A 221 -19.43 -6.27 13.50
CA ASP A 221 -20.77 -6.69 13.04
C ASP A 221 -21.67 -5.48 12.71
N ALA A 222 -21.10 -4.45 12.09
CA ALA A 222 -21.72 -3.17 11.80
C ALA A 222 -21.96 -2.98 10.30
N GLU A 223 -22.94 -2.16 9.94
CA GLU A 223 -23.13 -1.70 8.57
C GLU A 223 -22.04 -0.71 8.19
N VAL A 224 -21.62 -0.70 6.90
CA VAL A 224 -20.56 0.16 6.41
C VAL A 224 -21.09 1.12 5.34
N SER A 225 -20.80 2.40 5.51
CA SER A 225 -21.01 3.43 4.51
C SER A 225 -19.68 3.94 3.97
N PHE A 226 -19.53 3.89 2.64
CA PHE A 226 -18.36 4.44 1.95
C PHE A 226 -18.76 5.79 1.34
N LEU A 227 -18.09 6.85 1.78
CA LEU A 227 -18.36 8.22 1.30
C LEU A 227 -17.14 8.75 0.55
N ASP A 228 -17.35 9.14 -0.70
CA ASP A 228 -16.31 9.81 -1.46
C ASP A 228 -16.24 11.28 -1.06
N SER A 229 -15.02 11.76 -0.89
CA SER A 229 -14.78 13.16 -0.54
C SER A 229 -14.17 13.90 -1.73
N PRO A 230 -14.88 14.86 -2.33
CA PRO A 230 -14.40 15.65 -3.43
C PRO A 230 -13.04 16.28 -3.13
N GLY A 231 -12.08 16.06 -4.04
CA GLY A 231 -10.72 16.61 -3.93
C GLY A 231 -9.76 15.83 -3.00
N ASN A 232 -10.25 14.85 -2.23
CA ASN A 232 -9.40 14.02 -1.39
C ASN A 232 -9.32 12.57 -1.93
N ARG A 233 -8.18 12.24 -2.52
CA ARG A 233 -7.96 10.92 -3.14
C ARG A 233 -7.57 9.82 -2.16
N ARG A 234 -7.54 10.08 -0.85
CA ARG A 234 -7.05 9.15 0.17
C ARG A 234 -8.07 8.97 1.26
N LEU A 235 -7.94 7.87 2.00
CA LEU A 235 -8.59 7.69 3.29
C LEU A 235 -8.21 8.85 4.22
N HIS A 236 -9.21 9.57 4.74
CA HIS A 236 -8.96 10.73 5.61
C HIS A 236 -9.84 10.78 6.85
N ARG A 237 -11.01 10.11 6.86
CA ARG A 237 -11.88 10.10 8.02
C ARG A 237 -12.57 8.74 8.18
N VAL A 238 -12.75 8.33 9.44
CA VAL A 238 -13.57 7.18 9.84
C VAL A 238 -14.44 7.63 10.99
N VAL A 239 -15.73 7.30 10.93
CA VAL A 239 -16.70 7.54 12.02
C VAL A 239 -17.29 6.20 12.44
N LEU A 240 -17.28 5.95 13.73
CA LEU A 240 -17.97 4.82 14.37
C LEU A 240 -19.21 5.36 15.06
N VAL A 241 -20.39 5.05 14.51
CA VAL A 241 -21.68 5.50 15.02
C VAL A 241 -22.16 4.50 16.09
N ARG A 242 -22.38 5.01 17.30
CA ARG A 242 -22.77 4.23 18.49
C ARG A 242 -23.99 4.86 19.15
N ASP A 243 -24.65 4.12 20.04
CA ASP A 243 -25.82 4.62 20.79
C ASP A 243 -25.46 5.75 21.77
N ASP A 244 -24.22 5.76 22.25
CA ASP A 244 -23.71 6.75 23.22
C ASP A 244 -22.99 7.94 22.56
N GLY A 245 -22.99 8.02 21.22
CA GLY A 245 -22.39 9.09 20.43
C GLY A 245 -21.39 8.57 19.38
N GLU A 246 -20.80 9.47 18.63
CA GLU A 246 -19.88 9.14 17.54
C GLU A 246 -18.42 9.20 18.00
N ILE A 247 -17.62 8.23 17.54
CA ILE A 247 -16.16 8.30 17.60
C ILE A 247 -15.67 8.62 16.20
N ALA A 248 -14.95 9.71 16.03
CA ALA A 248 -14.40 10.11 14.73
C ALA A 248 -12.88 10.23 14.79
N LEU A 249 -12.21 9.56 13.84
CA LEU A 249 -10.78 9.69 13.58
C LEU A 249 -10.60 10.36 12.22
N GLU A 250 -10.05 11.56 12.20
CA GLU A 250 -9.89 12.38 11.00
C GLU A 250 -8.44 12.79 10.83
N ARG A 251 -7.88 12.63 9.63
CA ARG A 251 -6.54 13.08 9.29
C ARG A 251 -6.61 14.14 8.18
N PRO A 252 -6.73 15.43 8.55
CA PRO A 252 -6.88 16.51 7.58
C PRO A 252 -5.61 16.77 6.74
N GLY A 253 -4.46 16.39 7.29
CA GLY A 253 -3.16 16.56 6.64
C GLY A 253 -2.41 15.25 6.40
N ARG A 254 -1.08 15.29 6.53
CA ARG A 254 -0.22 14.15 6.22
C ARG A 254 0.37 13.44 7.44
N SER A 255 0.35 14.05 8.62
CA SER A 255 1.12 13.56 9.78
C SER A 255 0.34 13.48 11.09
N VAL A 256 -0.73 14.25 11.23
CA VAL A 256 -1.52 14.32 12.47
C VAL A 256 -2.97 14.01 12.16
N ALA A 257 -3.60 13.19 12.98
CA ALA A 257 -5.03 12.96 13.02
C ALA A 257 -5.63 13.60 14.27
N VAL A 258 -6.94 13.89 14.18
CA VAL A 258 -7.76 14.35 15.29
C VAL A 258 -8.72 13.24 15.64
N LEU A 259 -8.68 12.81 16.89
CA LEU A 259 -9.61 11.86 17.47
C LEU A 259 -10.66 12.63 18.27
N ARG A 260 -11.93 12.41 17.94
CA ARG A 260 -13.09 12.94 18.67
C ARG A 260 -13.89 11.80 19.31
N GLN A 261 -14.22 11.95 20.56
CA GLN A 261 -14.98 10.97 21.32
C GLN A 261 -16.05 11.68 22.18
N PRO A 262 -17.20 11.02 22.44
CA PRO A 262 -18.22 11.61 23.30
C PRO A 262 -17.69 11.98 24.68
N GLY A 263 -17.96 13.19 25.10
CA GLY A 263 -17.58 13.68 26.44
C GLY A 263 -16.08 13.91 26.68
N GLN A 264 -15.25 13.82 25.65
CA GLN A 264 -13.81 14.08 25.74
C GLN A 264 -13.40 15.24 24.82
N PRO A 265 -12.36 16.00 25.18
CA PRO A 265 -11.79 17.00 24.28
C PRO A 265 -11.14 16.34 23.07
N ASP A 266 -11.06 17.07 21.94
CA ASP A 266 -10.35 16.64 20.74
C ASP A 266 -8.90 16.30 21.06
N GLN A 267 -8.44 15.14 20.60
CA GLN A 267 -7.08 14.65 20.83
C GLN A 267 -6.31 14.64 19.50
N GLN A 268 -5.10 15.19 19.51
CA GLN A 268 -4.19 15.08 18.39
C GLN A 268 -3.35 13.82 18.49
N VAL A 269 -3.34 13.02 17.42
CA VAL A 269 -2.62 11.74 17.34
C VAL A 269 -1.63 11.79 16.20
N ALA A 270 -0.36 11.45 16.46
CA ALA A 270 0.63 11.31 15.40
C ALA A 270 0.25 10.12 14.51
N MET A 271 -0.11 10.40 13.26
CA MET A 271 -0.54 9.40 12.29
C MET A 271 -0.05 9.75 10.88
N PRO A 272 1.27 9.64 10.65
CA PRO A 272 1.84 9.98 9.35
C PRO A 272 1.30 9.08 8.23
N VAL A 273 1.19 9.66 7.03
CA VAL A 273 0.90 8.90 5.81
C VAL A 273 2.09 7.98 5.54
N ARG A 274 1.84 6.70 5.37
CA ARG A 274 2.85 5.75 4.96
C ARG A 274 3.07 5.85 3.46
N ASP A 275 4.30 6.12 3.06
CA ASP A 275 4.73 6.09 1.67
C ASP A 275 5.08 4.66 1.21
N LEU A 276 5.52 4.52 -0.02
CA LEU A 276 5.90 3.24 -0.59
C LEU A 276 7.07 2.60 0.16
N ASN A 277 8.05 3.41 0.54
CA ASN A 277 9.26 2.97 1.23
C ASN A 277 8.92 2.35 2.60
N ALA A 278 8.12 3.09 3.40
CA ALA A 278 7.66 2.64 4.71
C ALA A 278 6.77 1.39 4.62
N CYS A 279 5.92 1.30 3.59
CA CYS A 279 5.06 0.13 3.40
C CYS A 279 5.86 -1.12 3.03
N LEU A 280 6.82 -1.00 2.12
CA LEU A 280 7.65 -2.14 1.74
C LEU A 280 8.54 -2.61 2.89
N ALA A 281 9.17 -1.68 3.64
CA ALA A 281 9.95 -2.03 4.83
C ALA A 281 9.12 -2.79 5.88
N GLU A 282 7.88 -2.37 6.10
CA GLU A 282 6.95 -3.07 7.00
C GLU A 282 6.64 -4.50 6.51
N GLU A 283 6.38 -4.69 5.21
CA GLU A 283 6.08 -6.01 4.64
C GLU A 283 7.28 -6.98 4.72
N LEU A 284 8.49 -6.48 4.64
CA LEU A 284 9.69 -7.30 4.77
C LEU A 284 10.06 -7.65 6.22
N ARG A 285 9.43 -7.01 7.20
CA ARG A 285 9.66 -7.27 8.64
C ARG A 285 9.09 -8.61 9.07
N ARG A 286 7.99 -9.05 8.45
CA ARG A 286 7.33 -10.32 8.76
C ARG A 286 7.12 -11.12 7.49
N LEU A 287 7.62 -12.33 7.48
CA LEU A 287 7.47 -13.25 6.35
C LEU A 287 6.29 -14.21 6.55
N ASP A 288 5.79 -14.34 7.79
CA ASP A 288 4.60 -15.12 8.08
C ASP A 288 3.36 -14.48 7.43
N PRO A 289 2.38 -15.29 7.00
CA PRO A 289 1.12 -14.80 6.46
C PRO A 289 0.40 -13.86 7.43
N ASP A 290 -0.16 -12.75 6.91
CA ASP A 290 -1.11 -11.90 7.65
C ASP A 290 -2.50 -12.54 7.58
N GLU A 291 -2.86 -13.30 8.63
CA GLU A 291 -4.13 -14.00 8.71
C GLU A 291 -5.32 -13.03 8.68
N VAL A 292 -5.16 -11.84 9.29
CA VAL A 292 -6.22 -10.82 9.31
C VAL A 292 -6.45 -10.25 7.92
N TYR A 293 -5.38 -9.99 7.16
CA TYR A 293 -5.52 -9.59 5.76
C TYR A 293 -6.23 -10.67 4.94
N GLY A 294 -5.80 -11.91 5.09
CA GLY A 294 -6.42 -13.03 4.40
C GLY A 294 -7.91 -13.18 4.71
N GLU A 295 -8.30 -13.06 5.97
CA GLU A 295 -9.70 -13.08 6.41
C GLU A 295 -10.51 -11.92 5.80
N VAL A 296 -9.97 -10.70 5.85
CA VAL A 296 -10.63 -9.52 5.29
C VAL A 296 -10.81 -9.65 3.78
N LEU A 297 -9.78 -10.12 3.08
CA LEU A 297 -9.80 -10.23 1.63
C LEU A 297 -10.75 -11.32 1.12
N THR A 298 -10.77 -12.49 1.78
CA THR A 298 -11.54 -13.66 1.32
C THR A 298 -12.96 -13.72 1.88
N THR A 299 -13.14 -13.28 3.12
CA THR A 299 -14.40 -13.35 3.86
C THR A 299 -14.99 -11.97 4.10
N GLY A 300 -14.17 -11.04 4.60
CA GLY A 300 -14.62 -9.70 4.98
C GLY A 300 -15.23 -8.92 3.81
N LEU A 301 -14.58 -8.94 2.64
CA LEU A 301 -15.12 -8.29 1.44
C LEU A 301 -16.42 -8.91 0.94
N ARG A 302 -16.62 -10.20 1.17
CA ARG A 302 -17.84 -10.89 0.78
C ARG A 302 -18.99 -10.67 1.76
N ASP A 303 -18.68 -10.65 3.06
CA ASP A 303 -19.70 -10.71 4.13
C ASP A 303 -20.01 -9.34 4.71
N VAL A 304 -19.25 -8.29 4.38
CA VAL A 304 -19.51 -6.93 4.86
C VAL A 304 -20.89 -6.43 4.40
N ARG A 305 -21.68 -5.93 5.34
CA ARG A 305 -22.98 -5.31 5.05
C ARG A 305 -22.76 -3.84 4.68
N VAL A 306 -23.01 -3.50 3.43
CA VAL A 306 -22.84 -2.13 2.92
C VAL A 306 -24.18 -1.41 2.92
N ALA A 307 -24.30 -0.39 3.79
CA ALA A 307 -25.49 0.45 3.86
C ALA A 307 -25.52 1.44 2.69
N ARG A 308 -24.39 2.06 2.35
CA ARG A 308 -24.32 3.12 1.36
C ARG A 308 -22.95 3.24 0.71
N VAL A 309 -22.93 3.52 -0.60
CA VAL A 309 -21.75 4.00 -1.32
C VAL A 309 -22.13 5.30 -2.02
N VAL A 310 -21.42 6.37 -1.74
CA VAL A 310 -21.59 7.67 -2.39
C VAL A 310 -20.30 8.01 -3.12
N ASP A 311 -20.37 8.08 -4.43
CA ASP A 311 -19.30 8.54 -5.31
C ASP A 311 -19.58 10.00 -5.72
N SER A 312 -18.58 10.86 -5.59
CA SER A 312 -18.68 12.28 -5.95
C SER A 312 -18.85 12.51 -7.44
N SER A 313 -18.50 11.53 -8.28
CA SER A 313 -18.71 11.58 -9.73
C SER A 313 -20.13 11.21 -10.14
N GLY A 314 -20.92 10.62 -9.23
CA GLY A 314 -22.24 10.07 -9.53
C GLY A 314 -22.22 8.76 -10.31
N GLU A 315 -21.04 8.26 -10.70
CA GLU A 315 -20.84 7.00 -11.40
C GLU A 315 -20.00 6.04 -10.55
N LEU A 316 -20.58 4.92 -10.18
CA LEU A 316 -19.83 3.84 -9.52
C LEU A 316 -18.90 3.18 -10.53
N SER A 317 -17.69 2.80 -10.10
CA SER A 317 -16.85 1.91 -10.91
C SER A 317 -17.56 0.57 -11.16
N PRO A 318 -17.28 -0.12 -12.26
CA PRO A 318 -17.89 -1.44 -12.53
C PRO A 318 -17.72 -2.42 -11.37
N GLY A 319 -16.56 -2.43 -10.70
CA GLY A 319 -16.29 -3.25 -9.53
C GLY A 319 -17.13 -2.85 -8.32
N ALA A 320 -17.27 -1.54 -8.04
CA ALA A 320 -18.13 -1.05 -6.96
C ALA A 320 -19.60 -1.39 -7.21
N ALA A 321 -20.07 -1.25 -8.46
CA ALA A 321 -21.44 -1.61 -8.85
C ALA A 321 -21.70 -3.12 -8.68
N ALA A 322 -20.75 -3.97 -9.11
CA ALA A 322 -20.83 -5.42 -8.95
C ALA A 322 -20.81 -5.82 -7.46
N PHE A 323 -19.96 -5.18 -6.68
CA PHE A 323 -19.88 -5.39 -5.24
C PHE A 323 -21.22 -5.07 -4.54
N LEU A 324 -21.80 -3.90 -4.82
CA LEU A 324 -23.12 -3.52 -4.28
C LEU A 324 -24.24 -4.46 -4.71
N ALA A 325 -24.22 -4.90 -5.97
CA ALA A 325 -25.19 -5.88 -6.46
C ALA A 325 -25.10 -7.23 -5.74
N ALA A 326 -23.88 -7.65 -5.38
CA ALA A 326 -23.62 -8.90 -4.68
C ALA A 326 -24.01 -8.82 -3.18
N HIS A 327 -23.91 -7.64 -2.55
CA HIS A 327 -24.09 -7.45 -1.11
C HIS A 327 -25.40 -6.77 -0.68
N GLY A 328 -26.34 -6.59 -1.63
CA GLY A 328 -27.72 -6.26 -1.32
C GLY A 328 -28.01 -4.87 -0.75
N GLY A 329 -27.12 -3.91 -0.94
CA GLY A 329 -27.33 -2.52 -0.53
C GLY A 329 -28.52 -1.89 -1.25
N GLY A 330 -29.58 -1.57 -0.52
CA GLY A 330 -30.75 -0.88 -1.05
C GLY A 330 -30.35 0.43 -1.73
N ARG A 331 -30.86 0.64 -2.95
CA ARG A 331 -30.78 1.93 -3.63
C ARG A 331 -31.66 2.94 -2.90
N GLU A 332 -31.12 3.66 -1.93
CA GLU A 332 -31.64 4.99 -1.63
C GLU A 332 -30.88 5.99 -2.51
N GLN A 333 -31.62 6.70 -3.35
CA GLN A 333 -31.10 7.88 -4.05
C GLN A 333 -30.56 8.84 -2.97
N PRO A 334 -29.40 9.46 -3.17
CA PRO A 334 -28.84 10.39 -2.22
C PRO A 334 -29.86 11.51 -1.97
N ALA A 335 -30.38 11.59 -0.77
CA ALA A 335 -31.02 12.82 -0.31
C ALA A 335 -29.93 13.90 -0.40
N ALA A 336 -30.18 14.95 -1.15
CA ALA A 336 -29.28 16.07 -1.29
C ALA A 336 -28.85 16.52 0.13
N VAL A 337 -27.56 16.39 0.40
CA VAL A 337 -26.97 16.95 1.62
C VAL A 337 -27.26 18.43 1.59
N PRO A 338 -27.99 19.03 2.57
CA PRO A 338 -28.19 20.46 2.61
C PRO A 338 -26.80 21.10 2.67
N ALA A 339 -26.51 21.96 1.69
CA ALA A 339 -25.31 22.78 1.71
C ALA A 339 -25.25 23.47 3.08
N ALA A 340 -24.13 23.30 3.79
CA ALA A 340 -23.87 24.01 5.02
C ALA A 340 -24.08 25.49 4.74
N ALA A 341 -24.96 26.13 5.48
CA ALA A 341 -25.21 27.56 5.37
C ALA A 341 -23.88 28.31 5.54
N PRO A 342 -23.59 29.31 4.70
CA PRO A 342 -22.39 30.11 4.86
C PRO A 342 -22.46 30.76 6.23
N GLY A 343 -21.52 30.41 7.11
CA GLY A 343 -21.36 31.03 8.41
C GLY A 343 -21.17 32.54 8.22
N ASP A 344 -22.00 33.29 8.92
CA ASP A 344 -21.99 34.74 8.98
C ASP A 344 -20.57 35.21 9.36
N ALA A 345 -19.91 35.83 8.40
CA ALA A 345 -18.59 36.42 8.60
C ALA A 345 -18.79 37.67 9.44
N GLY A 346 -18.78 37.51 10.75
CA GLY A 346 -18.71 38.61 11.69
C GLY A 346 -17.43 39.40 11.46
N THR A 347 -17.59 40.58 10.91
CA THR A 347 -16.58 41.65 10.82
C THR A 347 -16.26 42.14 12.23
N ASP A 348 -15.15 41.67 12.80
CA ASP A 348 -14.45 42.37 13.87
C ASP A 348 -12.95 42.15 13.70
N ALA A 349 -12.33 43.11 12.98
CA ALA A 349 -10.89 43.24 12.91
C ALA A 349 -10.44 44.17 14.04
N PRO A 350 -9.58 43.75 14.95
CA PRO A 350 -8.96 44.67 15.86
C PRO A 350 -7.87 45.47 15.12
N ALA A 351 -7.91 46.80 15.31
CA ALA A 351 -6.97 47.76 14.78
C ALA A 351 -5.52 47.43 15.20
N ALA A 352 -4.59 47.55 14.24
CA ALA A 352 -3.18 47.44 14.49
C ALA A 352 -2.66 48.67 15.30
N PRO A 353 -1.73 48.52 16.25
CA PRO A 353 -1.11 49.63 16.93
C PRO A 353 -0.11 50.33 16.02
N GLU A 354 -0.23 51.63 15.96
CA GLU A 354 0.73 52.56 15.32
C GLU A 354 2.11 52.47 15.99
N ILE A 355 3.12 52.21 15.20
CA ILE A 355 4.52 52.32 15.65
C ILE A 355 4.99 53.77 15.44
N GLU A 356 5.11 54.51 16.53
CA GLU A 356 5.76 55.82 16.60
C GLU A 356 7.26 55.69 16.27
N THR A 357 7.68 56.22 15.16
CA THR A 357 9.09 56.42 14.82
C THR A 357 9.61 57.65 15.51
N ARG A 358 10.38 57.50 16.59
CA ARG A 358 11.24 58.59 17.09
C ARG A 358 12.60 58.54 16.40
N GLY A 359 12.85 59.54 15.60
CA GLY A 359 14.16 59.84 15.08
C GLY A 359 15.07 60.42 16.18
N GLY A 360 16.34 60.22 16.03
CA GLY A 360 17.38 60.79 16.85
C GLY A 360 18.74 60.47 16.28
N THR A 361 19.26 61.42 15.53
CA THR A 361 20.72 61.63 15.26
C THR A 361 21.30 62.57 16.33
N PRO A 362 22.63 62.64 16.57
CA PRO A 362 23.72 62.56 15.60
C PRO A 362 24.62 61.33 15.73
#